data_8c8e698dcbc79816d84152a971e06498
#
_entry.id   8c8e698dcbc79816d84152a971e06498
#
_cell.length_a   1.000
_cell.length_b   1.000
_cell.length_c   1.000
_cell.angle_alpha   90.00
_cell.angle_beta   90.00
_cell.angle_gamma   90.00
#
_symmetry.space_group_name_H-M   'P 1'
#
loop_
_entity.id
_entity.type
_entity.pdbx_description
1 polymer ?
#
loop_
_entity_poly.entity_id
_entity_poly.type
_entity_poly.pdbx_seq_one_letter_code
_entity_poly.pdbx_strand_id
1 'polypeptide(L)'
;MTGEETIRPKVRDAIIQSLRAGVVPRTGQQHIQVGRVQEVKALLRDVERVADGGSTIRFIIGEYGSGKTFFLNLVRSIALERQLVTAHADLSPDRRIHATGGQARSLYAELMRNISTRAKPEGGALQSVVERFVTSALTDARSRGLNAELVIRERLTALSELVGGYDFAEVIAAYWRGHDTGNEVLKAAAVRWLRGEYSTRTDARNALGVRTIVDDENMYDQLKLLGRFVRLSGFGGLIVCLDELVNLYKLANTQARNANYEEILRILNDSLQGTAVGLGFLLGGTPDFLLDTRRGLYSYQALQSRLAENIFATGTLVDLSGPILRLANLTPEDLFVLLGKIRNVYASGDPAADLLPDEALTAFMTHCSQRIGEAYFRTPRNTITAFVNLLAVLEQNPTVS
;
A
#
# COMPACT_ATOMS: atom_id res chain seq x y z
N MET A 1 -11.21 4.89 31.28
CA MET A 1 -11.29 6.33 30.99
C MET A 1 -10.29 6.58 29.87
N THR A 2 -10.73 6.47 28.61
CA THR A 2 -9.94 6.80 27.42
C THR A 2 -10.02 8.31 27.28
N GLY A 3 -8.89 9.03 27.49
CA GLY A 3 -8.84 10.46 27.26
C GLY A 3 -9.30 10.78 25.84
N GLU A 4 -10.28 11.64 25.71
CA GLU A 4 -10.79 12.16 24.45
C GLU A 4 -9.65 12.87 23.73
N GLU A 5 -9.15 12.26 22.67
CA GLU A 5 -8.05 12.77 21.88
C GLU A 5 -8.60 13.88 20.98
N THR A 6 -8.34 15.13 21.32
CA THR A 6 -8.76 16.29 20.50
C THR A 6 -8.20 16.15 19.09
N ILE A 7 -9.09 16.11 18.10
CA ILE A 7 -8.71 15.93 16.69
C ILE A 7 -8.27 17.28 16.12
N ARG A 8 -7.03 17.32 15.61
CA ARG A 8 -6.48 18.55 15.03
C ARG A 8 -7.33 19.03 13.84
N PRO A 9 -7.61 20.34 13.69
CA PRO A 9 -8.47 20.87 12.62
C PRO A 9 -8.08 20.41 11.21
N LYS A 10 -6.78 20.39 10.90
CA LYS A 10 -6.26 19.90 9.61
C LYS A 10 -6.62 18.43 9.35
N VAL A 11 -6.60 17.59 10.38
CA VAL A 11 -6.94 16.16 10.26
C VAL A 11 -8.44 15.99 10.10
N ARG A 12 -9.25 16.71 10.90
CA ARG A 12 -10.71 16.78 10.75
C ARG A 12 -11.10 17.13 9.32
N ASP A 13 -10.57 18.25 8.81
CA ASP A 13 -10.93 18.76 7.47
C ASP A 13 -10.53 17.77 6.38
N ALA A 14 -9.35 17.14 6.47
CA ALA A 14 -8.92 16.14 5.51
C ALA A 14 -9.85 14.92 5.50
N ILE A 15 -10.30 14.44 6.67
CA ILE A 15 -11.24 13.32 6.78
C ILE A 15 -12.59 13.72 6.18
N ILE A 16 -13.18 14.84 6.63
CA ILE A 16 -14.53 15.26 6.22
C ILE A 16 -14.60 15.54 4.72
N GLN A 17 -13.61 16.26 4.15
CA GLN A 17 -13.57 16.53 2.71
C GLN A 17 -13.45 15.24 1.89
N SER A 18 -12.61 14.30 2.32
CA SER A 18 -12.47 13.00 1.63
C SER A 18 -13.78 12.20 1.66
N LEU A 19 -14.40 12.07 2.83
CA LEU A 19 -15.66 11.33 2.99
C LEU A 19 -16.81 11.98 2.22
N ARG A 20 -16.87 13.32 2.18
CA ARG A 20 -17.84 14.07 1.38
C ARG A 20 -17.67 13.83 -0.12
N ALA A 21 -16.43 13.72 -0.59
CA ALA A 21 -16.13 13.37 -1.97
C ALA A 21 -16.28 11.87 -2.28
N GLY A 22 -16.65 11.03 -1.30
CA GLY A 22 -16.79 9.59 -1.43
C GLY A 22 -15.46 8.87 -1.64
N VAL A 23 -14.34 9.46 -1.20
CA VAL A 23 -13.00 8.86 -1.29
C VAL A 23 -12.47 8.53 0.10
N VAL A 24 -11.50 7.62 0.16
CA VAL A 24 -10.86 7.22 1.42
C VAL A 24 -9.89 8.33 1.87
N PRO A 25 -9.99 8.83 3.11
CA PRO A 25 -9.03 9.80 3.64
C PRO A 25 -7.63 9.17 3.74
N ARG A 26 -6.60 9.93 3.38
CA ARG A 26 -5.20 9.46 3.43
C ARG A 26 -4.61 9.56 4.83
N THR A 27 -5.13 10.43 5.68
CA THR A 27 -4.69 10.66 7.06
C THR A 27 -5.86 10.59 8.02
N GLY A 28 -5.59 10.26 9.29
CA GLY A 28 -6.62 10.24 10.34
C GLY A 28 -7.56 9.02 10.32
N GLN A 29 -7.21 7.97 9.60
CA GLN A 29 -8.05 6.77 9.45
C GLN A 29 -8.33 6.08 10.78
N GLN A 30 -7.42 6.17 11.75
CA GLN A 30 -7.60 5.64 13.11
C GLN A 30 -8.82 6.20 13.81
N HIS A 31 -9.25 7.43 13.50
CA HIS A 31 -10.42 8.06 14.10
C HIS A 31 -11.75 7.52 13.56
N ILE A 32 -11.74 6.88 12.38
CA ILE A 32 -12.95 6.34 11.74
C ILE A 32 -12.87 4.83 11.48
N GLN A 33 -11.86 4.16 12.01
CA GLN A 33 -11.77 2.70 11.91
C GLN A 33 -12.84 2.03 12.77
N VAL A 34 -13.54 1.04 12.20
CA VAL A 34 -14.54 0.21 12.88
C VAL A 34 -14.32 -1.26 12.56
N GLY A 35 -14.52 -2.10 13.56
CA GLY A 35 -14.40 -3.55 13.42
C GLY A 35 -12.99 -4.04 13.03
N ARG A 36 -12.93 -5.28 12.53
CA ARG A 36 -11.73 -5.89 11.89
C ARG A 36 -10.50 -5.96 12.77
N VAL A 37 -10.71 -6.07 14.06
CA VAL A 37 -9.60 -6.11 15.04
C VAL A 37 -8.67 -7.30 14.80
N GLN A 38 -9.24 -8.44 14.42
CA GLN A 38 -8.47 -9.67 14.18
C GLN A 38 -7.66 -9.57 12.88
N GLU A 39 -8.25 -9.03 11.82
CA GLU A 39 -7.59 -8.80 10.53
C GLU A 39 -6.43 -7.81 10.69
N VAL A 40 -6.65 -6.70 11.41
CA VAL A 40 -5.58 -5.74 11.72
C VAL A 40 -4.47 -6.39 12.53
N LYS A 41 -4.79 -7.21 13.55
CA LYS A 41 -3.78 -7.95 14.33
C LYS A 41 -2.98 -8.93 13.47
N ALA A 42 -3.63 -9.60 12.51
CA ALA A 42 -2.93 -10.50 11.59
C ALA A 42 -1.92 -9.74 10.72
N LEU A 43 -2.33 -8.59 10.15
CA LEU A 43 -1.44 -7.76 9.34
C LEU A 43 -0.35 -7.05 10.14
N LEU A 44 -0.59 -6.74 11.41
CA LEU A 44 0.48 -6.25 12.31
C LEU A 44 1.61 -7.27 12.44
N ARG A 45 1.29 -8.56 12.61
CA ARG A 45 2.30 -9.64 12.64
C ARG A 45 3.06 -9.74 11.31
N ASP A 46 2.37 -9.52 10.19
CA ASP A 46 3.02 -9.52 8.88
C ASP A 46 3.96 -8.32 8.72
N VAL A 47 3.56 -7.13 9.17
CA VAL A 47 4.41 -5.93 9.20
C VAL A 47 5.66 -6.18 10.07
N GLU A 48 5.49 -6.79 11.25
CA GLU A 48 6.59 -7.16 12.14
C GLU A 48 7.52 -8.18 11.49
N ARG A 49 6.98 -9.21 10.84
CA ARG A 49 7.77 -10.20 10.08
C ARG A 49 8.64 -9.54 9.01
N VAL A 50 8.10 -8.57 8.25
CA VAL A 50 8.87 -7.83 7.24
C VAL A 50 9.94 -6.96 7.90
N ALA A 51 9.62 -6.30 9.02
CA ALA A 51 10.57 -5.50 9.79
C ALA A 51 11.78 -6.33 10.28
N ASP A 52 11.53 -7.58 10.65
CA ASP A 52 12.57 -8.53 11.06
C ASP A 52 13.34 -9.15 9.87
N GLY A 53 13.02 -8.75 8.65
CA GLY A 53 13.70 -9.22 7.43
C GLY A 53 13.02 -10.40 6.75
N GLY A 54 11.91 -10.89 7.27
CA GLY A 54 11.09 -11.89 6.58
C GLY A 54 10.33 -11.32 5.39
N SER A 55 9.46 -12.14 4.82
CA SER A 55 8.58 -11.77 3.70
C SER A 55 7.13 -12.14 4.00
N THR A 56 6.20 -11.46 3.33
CA THR A 56 4.78 -11.74 3.44
C THR A 56 4.06 -11.43 2.14
N ILE A 57 2.94 -12.13 1.91
CA ILE A 57 1.98 -11.80 0.86
C ILE A 57 0.57 -12.02 1.39
N ARG A 58 -0.32 -11.04 1.19
CA ARG A 58 -1.74 -11.12 1.54
C ARG A 58 -2.62 -10.66 0.41
N PHE A 59 -3.63 -11.44 0.12
CA PHE A 59 -4.73 -11.08 -0.76
C PHE A 59 -5.89 -10.59 0.10
N ILE A 60 -6.15 -9.31 0.03
CA ILE A 60 -7.25 -8.64 0.75
C ILE A 60 -8.49 -8.72 -0.14
N ILE A 61 -9.34 -9.69 0.11
CA ILE A 61 -10.49 -10.02 -0.73
C ILE A 61 -11.78 -9.50 -0.10
N GLY A 62 -12.56 -8.76 -0.86
CA GLY A 62 -13.85 -8.24 -0.40
C GLY A 62 -14.67 -7.67 -1.54
N GLU A 63 -15.96 -7.57 -1.33
CA GLU A 63 -16.92 -7.00 -2.29
C GLU A 63 -16.64 -5.53 -2.58
N TYR A 64 -17.24 -4.99 -3.63
CA TYR A 64 -17.21 -3.55 -3.86
C TYR A 64 -17.82 -2.81 -2.67
N GLY A 65 -17.11 -1.79 -2.18
CA GLY A 65 -17.55 -1.01 -1.02
C GLY A 65 -17.23 -1.65 0.34
N SER A 66 -16.67 -2.86 0.41
CA SER A 66 -16.26 -3.49 1.68
C SER A 66 -15.14 -2.75 2.43
N GLY A 67 -14.58 -1.67 1.85
CA GLY A 67 -13.53 -0.87 2.48
C GLY A 67 -12.12 -1.42 2.30
N LYS A 68 -11.84 -2.19 1.23
CA LYS A 68 -10.48 -2.70 0.92
C LYS A 68 -9.43 -1.59 0.86
N THR A 69 -9.69 -0.55 0.08
CA THR A 69 -8.77 0.59 -0.07
C THR A 69 -8.53 1.30 1.27
N PHE A 70 -9.58 1.45 2.10
CA PHE A 70 -9.43 1.98 3.45
C PHE A 70 -8.50 1.11 4.31
N PHE A 71 -8.71 -0.21 4.25
CA PHE A 71 -7.95 -1.18 5.02
C PHE A 71 -6.47 -1.24 4.57
N LEU A 72 -6.20 -1.23 3.26
CA LEU A 72 -4.84 -1.13 2.72
C LEU A 72 -4.12 0.15 3.19
N ASN A 73 -4.81 1.29 3.15
CA ASN A 73 -4.25 2.55 3.61
C ASN A 73 -4.01 2.57 5.13
N LEU A 74 -4.89 1.95 5.91
CA LEU A 74 -4.69 1.80 7.36
C LEU A 74 -3.41 1.00 7.65
N VAL A 75 -3.22 -0.13 6.98
CA VAL A 75 -2.01 -0.96 7.17
C VAL A 75 -0.76 -0.22 6.72
N ARG A 76 -0.83 0.55 5.63
CA ARG A 76 0.27 1.44 5.21
C ARG A 76 0.63 2.44 6.32
N SER A 77 -0.35 3.10 6.91
CA SER A 77 -0.10 4.05 8.01
C SER A 77 0.59 3.37 9.20
N ILE A 78 0.14 2.16 9.56
CA ILE A 78 0.76 1.36 10.63
C ILE A 78 2.20 0.97 10.27
N ALA A 79 2.44 0.54 9.03
CA ALA A 79 3.78 0.18 8.56
C ALA A 79 4.75 1.38 8.63
N LEU A 80 4.29 2.57 8.24
CA LEU A 80 5.09 3.82 8.34
C LEU A 80 5.44 4.14 9.80
N GLU A 81 4.51 3.98 10.75
CA GLU A 81 4.78 4.18 12.18
C GLU A 81 5.79 3.17 12.73
N ARG A 82 5.83 1.96 12.16
CA ARG A 82 6.83 0.92 12.46
C ARG A 82 8.14 1.08 11.67
N GLN A 83 8.37 2.26 11.09
CA GLN A 83 9.59 2.61 10.32
C GLN A 83 9.84 1.71 9.10
N LEU A 84 8.80 1.17 8.49
CA LEU A 84 8.90 0.57 7.17
C LEU A 84 8.69 1.65 6.10
N VAL A 85 9.16 1.34 4.90
CA VAL A 85 8.84 2.08 3.68
C VAL A 85 7.62 1.43 3.04
N THR A 86 6.72 2.22 2.47
CA THR A 86 5.58 1.69 1.72
C THR A 86 5.56 2.23 0.31
N ALA A 87 5.11 1.43 -0.65
CA ALA A 87 4.81 1.84 -2.01
C ALA A 87 3.41 1.37 -2.37
N HIS A 88 2.64 2.16 -3.14
CA HIS A 88 1.30 1.75 -3.53
C HIS A 88 0.98 2.16 -4.95
N ALA A 89 0.15 1.35 -5.60
CA ALA A 89 -0.41 1.66 -6.90
C ALA A 89 -1.73 0.89 -7.12
N ASP A 90 -2.60 1.48 -7.94
CA ASP A 90 -3.78 0.81 -8.45
C ASP A 90 -3.46 0.20 -9.81
N LEU A 91 -3.82 -1.07 -10.01
CA LEU A 91 -3.75 -1.70 -11.31
C LEU A 91 -4.76 -1.08 -12.26
N SER A 92 -4.41 -1.02 -13.52
CA SER A 92 -5.23 -0.46 -14.58
C SER A 92 -4.89 -1.13 -15.91
N PRO A 93 -5.60 -0.84 -17.01
CA PRO A 93 -5.18 -1.31 -18.33
C PRO A 93 -3.73 -0.97 -18.69
N ASP A 94 -3.23 0.18 -18.20
CA ASP A 94 -1.89 0.69 -18.47
C ASP A 94 -0.86 0.37 -17.37
N ARG A 95 -1.27 -0.32 -16.32
CA ARG A 95 -0.42 -0.71 -15.17
C ARG A 95 -0.74 -2.13 -14.76
N ARG A 96 0.17 -3.06 -15.09
CA ARG A 96 0.01 -4.49 -14.84
C ARG A 96 1.25 -5.06 -14.17
N ILE A 97 1.12 -6.22 -13.54
CA ILE A 97 2.24 -6.90 -12.88
C ILE A 97 3.18 -7.51 -13.92
N HIS A 98 2.64 -8.01 -15.03
CA HIS A 98 3.38 -8.49 -16.19
C HIS A 98 2.82 -7.91 -17.48
N ALA A 99 3.70 -7.53 -18.39
CA ALA A 99 3.36 -7.02 -19.73
C ALA A 99 4.55 -7.11 -20.69
N THR A 100 4.32 -6.72 -21.96
CA THR A 100 5.37 -6.62 -22.98
C THR A 100 5.34 -5.27 -23.71
N GLY A 101 4.47 -4.36 -23.28
CA GLY A 101 4.26 -3.04 -23.90
C GLY A 101 4.48 -1.86 -22.96
N GLY A 102 5.28 -2.04 -21.89
CA GLY A 102 5.64 -0.99 -20.95
C GLY A 102 4.70 -0.86 -19.74
N GLN A 103 3.66 -1.71 -19.63
CA GLN A 103 2.69 -1.56 -18.54
C GLN A 103 3.23 -2.02 -17.18
N ALA A 104 4.14 -3.00 -17.12
CA ALA A 104 4.77 -3.39 -15.85
C ALA A 104 5.80 -2.33 -15.41
N ARG A 105 6.56 -1.76 -16.34
CA ARG A 105 7.40 -0.58 -16.07
C ARG A 105 6.57 0.61 -15.59
N SER A 106 5.39 0.85 -16.18
CA SER A 106 4.47 1.91 -15.76
C SER A 106 3.96 1.69 -14.33
N LEU A 107 3.65 0.44 -13.95
CA LEU A 107 3.32 0.08 -12.58
C LEU A 107 4.50 0.36 -11.63
N TYR A 108 5.71 -0.05 -12.01
CA TYR A 108 6.91 0.22 -11.21
C TYR A 108 7.12 1.73 -11.01
N ALA A 109 7.04 2.53 -12.08
CA ALA A 109 7.21 3.97 -12.00
C ALA A 109 6.18 4.62 -11.06
N GLU A 110 4.93 4.15 -11.08
CA GLU A 110 3.89 4.60 -10.14
C GLU A 110 4.22 4.22 -8.69
N LEU A 111 4.68 2.99 -8.45
CA LEU A 111 5.13 2.56 -7.12
C LEU A 111 6.28 3.45 -6.62
N MET A 112 7.27 3.75 -7.47
CA MET A 112 8.41 4.61 -7.10
C MET A 112 8.00 6.05 -6.80
N ARG A 113 7.01 6.58 -7.53
CA ARG A 113 6.43 7.90 -7.27
C ARG A 113 5.72 7.96 -5.92
N ASN A 114 5.05 6.87 -5.56
CA ASN A 114 4.26 6.73 -4.33
C ASN A 114 5.05 6.10 -3.16
N ILE A 115 6.38 5.96 -3.26
CA ILE A 115 7.19 5.55 -2.11
C ILE A 115 7.00 6.56 -0.98
N SER A 116 6.65 6.02 0.18
CA SER A 116 6.35 6.78 1.39
C SER A 116 7.21 6.32 2.55
N THR A 117 7.56 7.27 3.43
CA THR A 117 8.19 7.04 4.72
C THR A 117 7.36 7.77 5.79
N ARG A 118 7.63 7.51 7.07
CA ARG A 118 6.97 8.25 8.16
C ARG A 118 7.13 9.79 8.02
N ALA A 119 8.29 10.25 7.54
CA ALA A 119 8.54 11.68 7.33
C ALA A 119 7.84 12.25 6.08
N LYS A 120 7.56 11.40 5.08
CA LYS A 120 6.86 11.74 3.82
C LYS A 120 5.78 10.71 3.53
N PRO A 121 4.65 10.73 4.25
CA PRO A 121 3.60 9.72 4.13
C PRO A 121 2.81 9.83 2.82
N GLU A 122 2.80 11.00 2.17
CA GLU A 122 2.06 11.28 0.93
C GLU A 122 2.75 10.79 -0.35
N GLY A 123 3.97 10.24 -0.24
CA GLY A 123 4.76 9.79 -1.39
C GLY A 123 5.99 10.65 -1.65
N GLY A 124 6.71 10.36 -2.75
CA GLY A 124 7.91 11.09 -3.16
C GLY A 124 9.13 10.90 -2.26
N ALA A 125 9.15 9.85 -1.44
CA ALA A 125 10.23 9.62 -0.47
C ALA A 125 11.44 8.86 -1.05
N LEU A 126 11.42 8.43 -2.32
CA LEU A 126 12.51 7.62 -2.90
C LEU A 126 13.88 8.27 -2.71
N GLN A 127 14.01 9.54 -3.07
CA GLN A 127 15.26 10.28 -2.92
C GLN A 127 15.70 10.36 -1.45
N SER A 128 14.77 10.56 -0.52
CA SER A 128 15.08 10.60 0.91
C SER A 128 15.57 9.26 1.47
N VAL A 129 15.11 8.13 0.88
CA VAL A 129 15.63 6.79 1.22
C VAL A 129 17.08 6.66 0.76
N VAL A 130 17.40 7.11 -0.46
CA VAL A 130 18.78 7.12 -0.99
C VAL A 130 19.67 8.02 -0.16
N GLU A 131 19.23 9.25 0.15
CA GLU A 131 19.96 10.19 0.98
C GLU A 131 20.27 9.65 2.37
N ARG A 132 19.31 8.96 3.00
CA ARG A 132 19.51 8.31 4.29
C ARG A 132 20.57 7.23 4.23
N PHE A 133 20.58 6.39 3.18
CA PHE A 133 21.63 5.40 2.95
C PHE A 133 23.01 6.07 2.85
N VAL A 134 23.13 7.07 1.97
CA VAL A 134 24.39 7.81 1.76
C VAL A 134 24.88 8.46 3.05
N THR A 135 24.00 9.17 3.76
CA THR A 135 24.36 9.82 5.04
C THR A 135 24.85 8.82 6.08
N SER A 136 24.19 7.66 6.19
CA SER A 136 24.59 6.59 7.10
C SER A 136 25.95 6.00 6.71
N ALA A 137 26.21 5.79 5.41
CA ALA A 137 27.50 5.28 4.92
C ALA A 137 28.63 6.31 5.14
N LEU A 138 28.36 7.60 4.97
CA LEU A 138 29.32 8.67 5.27
C LEU A 138 29.69 8.74 6.75
N THR A 139 28.71 8.58 7.63
CA THR A 139 28.97 8.56 9.08
C THR A 139 29.85 7.37 9.45
N ASP A 140 29.59 6.20 8.87
CA ASP A 140 30.41 5.01 9.08
C ASP A 140 31.83 5.18 8.52
N ALA A 141 31.97 5.72 7.31
CA ALA A 141 33.26 5.99 6.69
C ALA A 141 34.13 6.92 7.58
N ARG A 142 33.53 7.99 8.11
CA ARG A 142 34.21 8.92 9.02
C ARG A 142 34.64 8.25 10.32
N SER A 143 33.79 7.41 10.91
CA SER A 143 34.09 6.71 12.15
C SER A 143 35.21 5.67 11.98
N ARG A 144 35.32 5.06 10.80
CA ARG A 144 36.35 4.06 10.44
C ARG A 144 37.61 4.66 9.82
N GLY A 145 37.63 5.99 9.53
CA GLY A 145 38.73 6.65 8.81
C GLY A 145 38.92 6.13 7.38
N LEU A 146 37.84 5.66 6.72
CA LEU A 146 37.84 5.08 5.38
C LEU A 146 37.30 6.06 4.33
N ASN A 147 37.63 5.76 3.05
CA ASN A 147 37.03 6.48 1.94
C ASN A 147 35.52 6.17 1.85
N ALA A 148 34.70 7.20 1.66
CA ALA A 148 33.25 7.09 1.61
C ALA A 148 32.74 6.18 0.48
N GLU A 149 33.35 6.26 -0.72
CA GLU A 149 32.96 5.42 -1.85
C GLU A 149 33.24 3.94 -1.58
N LEU A 150 34.34 3.62 -0.91
CA LEU A 150 34.65 2.23 -0.53
C LEU A 150 33.61 1.67 0.43
N VAL A 151 33.20 2.44 1.44
CA VAL A 151 32.16 2.00 2.41
C VAL A 151 30.79 1.87 1.73
N ILE A 152 30.43 2.77 0.83
CA ILE A 152 29.20 2.65 0.03
C ILE A 152 29.19 1.38 -0.79
N ARG A 153 30.28 1.10 -1.53
CA ARG A 153 30.43 -0.11 -2.35
C ARG A 153 30.43 -1.39 -1.50
N GLU A 154 31.14 -1.39 -0.37
CA GLU A 154 31.13 -2.49 0.60
C GLU A 154 29.70 -2.83 1.04
N ARG A 155 28.93 -1.86 1.46
CA ARG A 155 27.52 -2.04 1.89
C ARG A 155 26.61 -2.53 0.75
N LEU A 156 26.84 -2.06 -0.47
CA LEU A 156 26.06 -2.45 -1.65
C LEU A 156 26.41 -3.83 -2.19
N THR A 157 27.51 -4.45 -1.74
CA THR A 157 27.89 -5.82 -2.13
C THR A 157 26.78 -6.83 -1.82
N ALA A 158 26.00 -6.60 -0.76
CA ALA A 158 24.85 -7.44 -0.43
C ALA A 158 23.74 -7.48 -1.51
N LEU A 159 23.77 -6.56 -2.48
CA LEU A 159 22.84 -6.55 -3.61
C LEU A 159 23.33 -7.37 -4.81
N SER A 160 24.63 -7.68 -4.88
CA SER A 160 25.25 -8.33 -6.04
C SER A 160 24.75 -9.77 -6.29
N GLU A 161 24.19 -10.41 -5.27
CA GLU A 161 23.58 -11.74 -5.37
C GLU A 161 22.22 -11.73 -6.09
N LEU A 162 21.60 -10.55 -6.22
CA LEU A 162 20.31 -10.38 -6.86
C LEU A 162 20.44 -10.01 -8.33
N VAL A 163 19.45 -10.40 -9.13
CA VAL A 163 19.40 -10.05 -10.56
C VAL A 163 19.38 -8.52 -10.72
N GLY A 164 20.30 -7.98 -11.51
CA GLY A 164 20.44 -6.53 -11.70
C GLY A 164 21.14 -5.79 -10.55
N GLY A 165 21.61 -6.49 -9.52
CA GLY A 165 22.21 -5.89 -8.31
C GLY A 165 23.44 -5.04 -8.60
N TYR A 166 24.27 -5.44 -9.57
CA TYR A 166 25.44 -4.66 -9.96
C TYR A 166 25.06 -3.26 -10.50
N ASP A 167 24.16 -3.20 -11.46
CA ASP A 167 23.72 -1.92 -12.05
C ASP A 167 22.99 -1.05 -11.02
N PHE A 168 22.16 -1.66 -10.14
CA PHE A 168 21.53 -0.96 -9.05
C PHE A 168 22.57 -0.32 -8.10
N ALA A 169 23.61 -1.05 -7.73
CA ALA A 169 24.70 -0.56 -6.90
C ALA A 169 25.47 0.59 -7.58
N GLU A 170 25.74 0.49 -8.89
CA GLU A 170 26.39 1.56 -9.65
C GLU A 170 25.52 2.82 -9.72
N VAL A 171 24.19 2.69 -9.81
CA VAL A 171 23.27 3.84 -9.77
C VAL A 171 23.34 4.55 -8.41
N ILE A 172 23.36 3.80 -7.30
CA ILE A 172 23.50 4.40 -5.96
C ILE A 172 24.89 5.05 -5.80
N ALA A 173 25.96 4.41 -6.30
CA ALA A 173 27.29 5.00 -6.30
C ALA A 173 27.38 6.27 -7.18
N ALA A 174 26.67 6.30 -8.33
CA ALA A 174 26.56 7.49 -9.16
C ALA A 174 25.81 8.63 -8.46
N TYR A 175 24.74 8.30 -7.72
CA TYR A 175 24.04 9.29 -6.89
C TYR A 175 24.99 9.91 -5.86
N TRP A 176 25.78 9.08 -5.16
CA TRP A 176 26.78 9.52 -4.21
C TRP A 176 27.83 10.42 -4.87
N ARG A 177 28.42 10.02 -6.00
CA ARG A 177 29.41 10.85 -6.73
C ARG A 177 28.84 12.21 -7.12
N GLY A 178 27.57 12.23 -7.58
CA GLY A 178 26.89 13.48 -7.88
C GLY A 178 26.70 14.37 -6.63
N HIS A 179 26.41 13.76 -5.48
CA HIS A 179 26.32 14.47 -4.21
C HIS A 179 27.66 15.05 -3.75
N ASP A 180 28.73 14.26 -3.82
CA ASP A 180 30.09 14.62 -3.38
C ASP A 180 30.70 15.74 -4.22
N THR A 181 30.46 15.68 -5.54
CA THR A 181 31.00 16.67 -6.51
C THR A 181 30.06 17.84 -6.80
N GLY A 182 28.86 17.89 -6.21
CA GLY A 182 27.84 18.88 -6.52
C GLY A 182 27.24 18.75 -7.95
N ASN A 183 27.39 17.58 -8.57
CA ASN A 183 26.84 17.32 -9.91
C ASN A 183 25.35 16.91 -9.84
N GLU A 184 24.47 17.89 -9.89
CA GLU A 184 23.01 17.67 -9.82
C GLU A 184 22.45 16.88 -11.03
N VAL A 185 23.11 16.96 -12.19
CA VAL A 185 22.72 16.21 -13.39
C VAL A 185 22.92 14.70 -13.16
N LEU A 186 24.04 14.32 -12.55
CA LEU A 186 24.33 12.92 -12.24
C LEU A 186 23.38 12.38 -11.15
N LYS A 187 23.09 13.19 -10.12
CA LYS A 187 22.09 12.83 -9.10
C LYS A 187 20.70 12.64 -9.71
N ALA A 188 20.27 13.57 -10.56
CA ALA A 188 18.97 13.47 -11.23
C ALA A 188 18.89 12.25 -12.15
N ALA A 189 19.98 11.92 -12.88
CA ALA A 189 20.08 10.73 -13.71
C ALA A 189 19.91 9.44 -12.90
N ALA A 190 20.56 9.35 -11.73
CA ALA A 190 20.44 8.20 -10.82
C ALA A 190 18.98 8.04 -10.29
N VAL A 191 18.35 9.13 -9.83
CA VAL A 191 16.96 9.12 -9.38
C VAL A 191 16.01 8.73 -10.51
N ARG A 192 16.23 9.24 -11.72
CA ARG A 192 15.45 8.88 -12.92
C ARG A 192 15.53 7.40 -13.23
N TRP A 193 16.72 6.78 -13.10
CA TRP A 193 16.88 5.33 -13.28
C TRP A 193 16.10 4.55 -12.21
N LEU A 194 16.25 4.91 -10.95
CA LEU A 194 15.53 4.26 -9.84
C LEU A 194 14.01 4.36 -9.98
N ARG A 195 13.50 5.39 -10.64
CA ARG A 195 12.07 5.57 -10.94
C ARG A 195 11.59 4.78 -12.16
N GLY A 196 12.48 4.09 -12.89
CA GLY A 196 12.10 3.39 -14.11
C GLY A 196 11.75 4.31 -15.27
N GLU A 197 12.29 5.54 -15.31
CA GLU A 197 11.94 6.57 -16.29
C GLU A 197 12.83 6.55 -17.54
N TYR A 198 13.87 5.71 -17.59
CA TYR A 198 14.65 5.50 -18.82
C TYR A 198 13.89 4.58 -19.77
N SER A 199 13.73 5.03 -21.03
CA SER A 199 13.09 4.26 -22.08
C SER A 199 14.06 3.41 -22.90
N THR A 200 15.35 3.78 -22.91
CA THR A 200 16.40 3.05 -23.64
C THR A 200 17.60 2.75 -22.76
N ARG A 201 18.22 1.57 -22.99
CA ARG A 201 19.48 1.18 -22.33
C ARG A 201 20.64 2.08 -22.72
N THR A 202 20.62 2.63 -23.95
CA THR A 202 21.64 3.56 -24.44
C THR A 202 21.67 4.85 -23.63
N ASP A 203 20.50 5.46 -23.35
CA ASP A 203 20.44 6.68 -22.56
C ASP A 203 20.92 6.46 -21.12
N ALA A 204 20.51 5.34 -20.51
CA ALA A 204 20.97 4.98 -19.17
C ALA A 204 22.48 4.72 -19.12
N ARG A 205 23.04 4.06 -20.14
CA ARG A 205 24.48 3.83 -20.27
C ARG A 205 25.27 5.12 -20.42
N ASN A 206 24.80 6.03 -21.27
CA ASN A 206 25.46 7.32 -21.47
C ASN A 206 25.43 8.19 -20.20
N ALA A 207 24.33 8.16 -19.44
CA ALA A 207 24.16 8.97 -18.25
C ALA A 207 24.85 8.38 -16.99
N LEU A 208 24.87 7.06 -16.85
CA LEU A 208 25.23 6.39 -15.60
C LEU A 208 26.26 5.26 -15.75
N GLY A 209 26.60 4.82 -16.98
CA GLY A 209 27.48 3.71 -17.26
C GLY A 209 26.85 2.32 -17.05
N VAL A 210 25.55 2.25 -16.74
CA VAL A 210 24.83 0.99 -16.49
C VAL A 210 24.36 0.32 -17.78
N ARG A 211 24.10 -0.99 -17.73
CA ARG A 211 23.72 -1.80 -18.89
C ARG A 211 22.23 -2.13 -18.95
N THR A 212 21.54 -2.00 -17.83
CA THR A 212 20.13 -2.32 -17.68
C THR A 212 19.31 -1.08 -17.36
N ILE A 213 18.03 -1.17 -17.66
CA ILE A 213 16.99 -0.25 -17.20
C ILE A 213 15.89 -1.06 -16.53
N VAL A 214 15.02 -0.41 -15.77
CA VAL A 214 13.80 -1.06 -15.33
C VAL A 214 12.87 -1.21 -16.53
N ASP A 215 12.48 -2.44 -16.82
CA ASP A 215 11.59 -2.80 -17.92
C ASP A 215 10.51 -3.81 -17.45
N ASP A 216 9.67 -4.25 -18.38
CA ASP A 216 8.58 -5.16 -18.07
C ASP A 216 9.06 -6.55 -17.58
N GLU A 217 10.25 -6.98 -18.01
CA GLU A 217 10.77 -8.31 -17.69
C GLU A 217 11.40 -8.38 -16.30
N ASN A 218 11.96 -7.26 -15.80
CA ASN A 218 12.72 -7.23 -14.55
C ASN A 218 12.03 -6.46 -13.41
N MET A 219 10.82 -5.98 -13.59
CA MET A 219 10.09 -5.15 -12.63
C MET A 219 10.08 -5.74 -11.21
N TYR A 220 9.78 -7.04 -11.08
CA TYR A 220 9.74 -7.70 -9.78
C TYR A 220 11.14 -7.88 -9.17
N ASP A 221 12.17 -8.17 -9.99
CA ASP A 221 13.54 -8.24 -9.50
C ASP A 221 14.03 -6.89 -8.99
N GLN A 222 13.62 -5.80 -9.62
CA GLN A 222 13.90 -4.44 -9.13
C GLN A 222 13.20 -4.14 -7.80
N LEU A 223 11.98 -4.65 -7.57
CA LEU A 223 11.31 -4.55 -6.26
C LEU A 223 12.05 -5.35 -5.17
N LYS A 224 12.61 -6.54 -5.49
CA LYS A 224 13.44 -7.28 -4.55
C LYS A 224 14.72 -6.52 -4.18
N LEU A 225 15.40 -5.93 -5.18
CA LEU A 225 16.56 -5.05 -4.96
C LEU A 225 16.20 -3.86 -4.07
N LEU A 226 15.10 -3.20 -4.35
CA LEU A 226 14.62 -2.06 -3.56
C LEU A 226 14.31 -2.46 -2.11
N GLY A 227 13.66 -3.62 -1.89
CA GLY A 227 13.39 -4.14 -0.54
C GLY A 227 14.67 -4.33 0.28
N ARG A 228 15.70 -4.94 -0.33
CA ARG A 228 17.03 -5.06 0.29
C ARG A 228 17.68 -3.70 0.53
N PHE A 229 17.65 -2.81 -0.44
CA PHE A 229 18.24 -1.48 -0.34
C PHE A 229 17.57 -0.62 0.76
N VAL A 230 16.26 -0.70 0.88
CA VAL A 230 15.50 -0.03 1.96
C VAL A 230 16.02 -0.46 3.34
N ARG A 231 16.31 -1.74 3.53
CA ARG A 231 16.91 -2.24 4.78
C ARG A 231 18.34 -1.72 4.99
N LEU A 232 19.16 -1.70 3.93
CA LEU A 232 20.51 -1.10 3.99
C LEU A 232 20.46 0.40 4.32
N SER A 233 19.34 1.06 4.01
CA SER A 233 19.09 2.46 4.36
C SER A 233 18.61 2.65 5.82
N GLY A 234 18.51 1.57 6.61
CA GLY A 234 18.14 1.59 8.02
C GLY A 234 16.64 1.68 8.27
N PHE A 235 15.80 1.26 7.32
CA PHE A 235 14.39 0.99 7.53
C PHE A 235 14.14 -0.50 7.78
N GLY A 236 12.99 -0.86 8.37
CA GLY A 236 12.64 -2.26 8.64
C GLY A 236 12.45 -3.10 7.39
N GLY A 237 11.89 -2.53 6.32
CA GLY A 237 11.60 -3.22 5.06
C GLY A 237 10.65 -2.41 4.19
N LEU A 238 10.17 -3.03 3.11
CA LEU A 238 9.27 -2.42 2.12
C LEU A 238 7.94 -3.19 2.08
N ILE A 239 6.82 -2.48 2.21
CA ILE A 239 5.47 -3.01 1.95
C ILE A 239 4.96 -2.42 0.64
N VAL A 240 4.64 -3.30 -0.32
CA VAL A 240 4.03 -2.95 -1.61
C VAL A 240 2.54 -3.24 -1.55
N CYS A 241 1.71 -2.22 -1.74
CA CYS A 241 0.26 -2.33 -1.80
C CYS A 241 -0.21 -2.15 -3.24
N LEU A 242 -0.85 -3.18 -3.79
CA LEU A 242 -1.49 -3.14 -5.10
C LEU A 242 -2.99 -3.28 -4.92
N ASP A 243 -3.77 -2.30 -5.34
CA ASP A 243 -5.22 -2.37 -5.34
C ASP A 243 -5.78 -2.58 -6.76
N GLU A 244 -7.08 -2.79 -6.87
CA GLU A 244 -7.79 -2.99 -8.13
C GLU A 244 -7.29 -4.19 -8.98
N LEU A 245 -6.92 -5.31 -8.33
CA LEU A 245 -6.49 -6.53 -9.03
C LEU A 245 -7.58 -7.09 -9.97
N VAL A 246 -8.82 -6.68 -9.79
CA VAL A 246 -9.92 -6.98 -10.72
C VAL A 246 -9.62 -6.55 -12.16
N ASN A 247 -8.71 -5.59 -12.38
CA ASN A 247 -8.28 -5.20 -13.72
C ASN A 247 -7.48 -6.30 -14.43
N LEU A 248 -6.81 -7.20 -13.72
CA LEU A 248 -6.20 -8.39 -14.31
C LEU A 248 -7.25 -9.41 -14.74
N TYR A 249 -8.29 -9.61 -13.91
CA TYR A 249 -9.43 -10.47 -14.22
C TYR A 249 -10.19 -10.00 -15.47
N LYS A 250 -10.31 -8.69 -15.66
CA LYS A 250 -10.97 -8.07 -16.82
C LYS A 250 -10.19 -8.17 -18.13
N LEU A 251 -8.92 -8.59 -18.12
CA LEU A 251 -8.14 -8.74 -19.35
C LEU A 251 -8.79 -9.74 -20.29
N ALA A 252 -9.18 -9.29 -21.48
CA ALA A 252 -9.82 -10.12 -22.50
C ALA A 252 -8.86 -11.20 -23.04
N ASN A 253 -7.59 -10.84 -23.23
CA ASN A 253 -6.55 -11.75 -23.71
C ASN A 253 -6.16 -12.73 -22.59
N THR A 254 -6.44 -14.02 -22.80
CA THR A 254 -6.17 -15.09 -21.84
C THR A 254 -4.67 -15.28 -21.59
N GLN A 255 -3.82 -15.15 -22.64
CA GLN A 255 -2.38 -15.29 -22.50
C GLN A 255 -1.80 -14.17 -21.62
N ALA A 256 -2.21 -12.93 -21.85
CA ALA A 256 -1.80 -11.81 -21.04
C ALA A 256 -2.29 -11.96 -19.58
N ARG A 257 -3.51 -12.46 -19.37
CA ARG A 257 -4.03 -12.73 -18.02
C ARG A 257 -3.22 -13.79 -17.31
N ASN A 258 -2.94 -14.92 -17.97
CA ASN A 258 -2.16 -16.02 -17.40
C ASN A 258 -0.73 -15.58 -17.07
N ALA A 259 -0.07 -14.80 -17.93
CA ALA A 259 1.25 -14.28 -17.65
C ALA A 259 1.29 -13.41 -16.37
N ASN A 260 0.24 -12.60 -16.12
CA ASN A 260 0.12 -11.88 -14.85
C ASN A 260 -0.10 -12.84 -13.66
N TYR A 261 -0.83 -13.94 -13.83
CA TYR A 261 -1.04 -14.94 -12.78
C TYR A 261 0.22 -15.75 -12.49
N GLU A 262 1.05 -16.01 -13.49
CA GLU A 262 2.39 -16.61 -13.32
C GLU A 262 3.31 -15.69 -12.51
N GLU A 263 3.29 -14.39 -12.76
CA GLU A 263 4.09 -13.44 -11.98
C GLU A 263 3.57 -13.33 -10.53
N ILE A 264 2.25 -13.35 -10.31
CA ILE A 264 1.67 -13.45 -8.97
C ILE A 264 2.13 -14.74 -8.28
N LEU A 265 2.16 -15.86 -8.98
CA LEU A 265 2.65 -17.14 -8.44
C LEU A 265 4.13 -17.06 -8.07
N ARG A 266 4.97 -16.41 -8.89
CA ARG A 266 6.37 -16.17 -8.61
C ARG A 266 6.55 -15.36 -7.31
N ILE A 267 5.83 -14.24 -7.18
CA ILE A 267 5.83 -13.40 -5.98
C ILE A 267 5.36 -14.19 -4.74
N LEU A 268 4.30 -14.98 -4.89
CA LEU A 268 3.75 -15.82 -3.82
C LEU A 268 4.77 -16.87 -3.36
N ASN A 269 5.40 -17.58 -4.30
CA ASN A 269 6.42 -18.58 -3.97
C ASN A 269 7.62 -17.96 -3.27
N ASP A 270 8.18 -16.86 -3.79
CA ASP A 270 9.31 -16.15 -3.20
C ASP A 270 8.98 -15.66 -1.78
N SER A 271 7.74 -15.17 -1.57
CA SER A 271 7.29 -14.72 -0.26
C SER A 271 7.12 -15.87 0.73
N LEU A 272 6.53 -16.99 0.30
CA LEU A 272 6.32 -18.16 1.17
C LEU A 272 7.62 -18.90 1.49
N GLN A 273 8.60 -18.88 0.57
CA GLN A 273 9.91 -19.49 0.75
C GLN A 273 10.91 -18.58 1.49
N GLY A 274 10.53 -17.30 1.75
CA GLY A 274 11.38 -16.34 2.45
C GLY A 274 12.52 -15.76 1.62
N THR A 275 12.50 -15.92 0.28
CA THR A 275 13.55 -15.39 -0.61
C THR A 275 13.38 -13.90 -0.91
N ALA A 276 12.17 -13.36 -0.75
CA ALA A 276 11.86 -11.93 -0.88
C ALA A 276 12.13 -11.14 0.42
N VAL A 277 13.39 -11.17 0.88
CA VAL A 277 13.81 -10.64 2.20
C VAL A 277 13.44 -9.17 2.40
N GLY A 278 12.74 -8.86 3.49
CA GLY A 278 12.34 -7.51 3.85
C GLY A 278 11.28 -6.90 2.93
N LEU A 279 10.52 -7.75 2.22
CA LEU A 279 9.53 -7.33 1.23
C LEU A 279 8.17 -7.97 1.54
N GLY A 280 7.13 -7.15 1.64
CA GLY A 280 5.76 -7.59 1.85
C GLY A 280 4.84 -7.09 0.73
N PHE A 281 3.85 -7.92 0.36
CA PHE A 281 2.82 -7.58 -0.62
C PHE A 281 1.43 -7.63 -0.01
N LEU A 282 0.64 -6.58 -0.23
CA LEU A 282 -0.78 -6.51 0.09
C LEU A 282 -1.56 -6.26 -1.21
N LEU A 283 -2.39 -7.20 -1.60
CA LEU A 283 -3.03 -7.28 -2.90
C LEU A 283 -4.55 -7.18 -2.75
N GLY A 284 -5.16 -6.08 -3.17
CA GLY A 284 -6.61 -5.82 -3.06
C GLY A 284 -7.39 -6.39 -4.24
N GLY A 285 -8.32 -7.31 -3.99
CA GLY A 285 -9.12 -7.97 -5.02
C GLY A 285 -10.57 -8.21 -4.63
N THR A 286 -11.37 -8.66 -5.61
CA THR A 286 -12.77 -9.06 -5.41
C THR A 286 -12.89 -10.59 -5.28
N PRO A 287 -14.00 -11.12 -4.74
CA PRO A 287 -14.24 -12.55 -4.72
C PRO A 287 -14.19 -13.21 -6.11
N ASP A 288 -14.73 -12.56 -7.15
CA ASP A 288 -14.66 -13.06 -8.52
C ASP A 288 -13.22 -13.18 -9.03
N PHE A 289 -12.38 -12.19 -8.75
CA PHE A 289 -10.96 -12.25 -9.09
C PHE A 289 -10.26 -13.46 -8.48
N LEU A 290 -10.62 -13.86 -7.27
CA LEU A 290 -10.03 -15.03 -6.61
C LEU A 290 -10.68 -16.34 -7.08
N LEU A 291 -12.01 -16.46 -6.99
CA LEU A 291 -12.74 -17.72 -6.97
C LEU A 291 -13.21 -18.20 -8.35
N ASP A 292 -13.34 -17.30 -9.34
CA ASP A 292 -13.82 -17.72 -10.66
C ASP A 292 -12.83 -18.73 -11.29
N THR A 293 -13.30 -19.97 -11.45
CA THR A 293 -12.50 -21.06 -12.00
C THR A 293 -12.26 -20.97 -13.51
N ARG A 294 -12.88 -20.01 -14.20
CA ARG A 294 -12.66 -19.76 -15.64
C ARG A 294 -11.68 -18.63 -15.90
N ARG A 295 -11.67 -17.61 -15.04
CA ARG A 295 -10.92 -16.36 -15.29
C ARG A 295 -10.17 -15.83 -14.07
N GLY A 296 -10.59 -16.18 -12.85
CA GLY A 296 -9.97 -15.76 -11.60
C GLY A 296 -8.66 -16.48 -11.32
N LEU A 297 -8.06 -16.22 -10.16
CA LEU A 297 -6.82 -16.89 -9.74
C LEU A 297 -7.01 -18.42 -9.65
N TYR A 298 -8.21 -18.88 -9.31
CA TYR A 298 -8.54 -20.32 -9.24
C TYR A 298 -8.67 -21.00 -10.62
N SER A 299 -8.63 -20.24 -11.72
CA SER A 299 -8.46 -20.81 -13.06
C SER A 299 -7.04 -21.36 -13.29
N TYR A 300 -6.07 -20.96 -12.45
CA TYR A 300 -4.68 -21.39 -12.51
C TYR A 300 -4.39 -22.37 -11.34
N GLN A 301 -4.31 -23.66 -11.65
CA GLN A 301 -4.25 -24.75 -10.65
C GLN A 301 -3.17 -24.55 -9.58
N ALA A 302 -2.00 -24.03 -9.96
CA ALA A 302 -0.90 -23.79 -9.04
C ALA A 302 -1.23 -22.67 -8.02
N LEU A 303 -1.98 -21.64 -8.41
CA LEU A 303 -2.49 -20.62 -7.50
C LEU A 303 -3.64 -21.15 -6.65
N GLN A 304 -4.58 -21.87 -7.25
CA GLN A 304 -5.70 -22.48 -6.53
C GLN A 304 -5.21 -23.32 -5.33
N SER A 305 -4.20 -24.17 -5.54
CA SER A 305 -3.68 -25.03 -4.47
C SER A 305 -2.98 -24.26 -3.36
N ARG A 306 -2.30 -23.13 -3.67
CA ARG A 306 -1.57 -22.32 -2.68
C ARG A 306 -2.44 -21.29 -1.96
N LEU A 307 -3.54 -20.91 -2.60
CA LEU A 307 -4.51 -19.95 -2.07
C LEU A 307 -5.75 -20.63 -1.49
N ALA A 308 -5.79 -21.97 -1.45
CA ALA A 308 -6.88 -22.70 -0.84
C ALA A 308 -6.99 -22.31 0.65
N GLU A 309 -8.22 -22.03 1.07
CA GLU A 309 -8.51 -21.70 2.46
C GLU A 309 -8.44 -22.96 3.34
N ASN A 310 -8.19 -22.76 4.62
CA ASN A 310 -8.14 -23.84 5.59
C ASN A 310 -9.53 -24.50 5.72
N ILE A 311 -9.61 -25.77 5.39
CA ILE A 311 -10.88 -26.56 5.43
C ILE A 311 -11.46 -26.67 6.83
N PHE A 312 -10.66 -26.46 7.88
CA PHE A 312 -11.10 -26.48 9.27
C PHE A 312 -11.63 -25.12 9.76
N ALA A 313 -11.44 -24.05 8.99
CA ALA A 313 -11.97 -22.72 9.30
C ALA A 313 -13.44 -22.63 8.85
N THR A 314 -14.35 -23.20 9.65
CA THR A 314 -15.79 -23.23 9.37
C THR A 314 -16.62 -22.59 10.47
N GLY A 315 -17.73 -21.97 10.12
CA GLY A 315 -18.62 -21.31 11.09
C GLY A 315 -17.96 -20.11 11.75
N THR A 316 -17.75 -20.18 13.06
CA THR A 316 -17.09 -19.10 13.86
C THR A 316 -15.57 -19.25 13.93
N LEU A 317 -15.01 -20.34 13.39
CA LEU A 317 -13.56 -20.57 13.40
C LEU A 317 -12.93 -19.81 12.21
N VAL A 318 -11.98 -18.96 12.51
CA VAL A 318 -11.30 -18.13 11.51
C VAL A 318 -9.81 -18.46 11.50
N ASP A 319 -9.25 -18.73 10.32
CA ASP A 319 -7.81 -18.83 10.12
C ASP A 319 -7.30 -17.60 9.35
N LEU A 320 -6.55 -16.74 10.04
CA LEU A 320 -5.93 -15.55 9.47
C LEU A 320 -4.42 -15.75 9.21
N SER A 321 -3.93 -17.00 9.24
CA SER A 321 -2.52 -17.31 8.97
C SER A 321 -2.21 -17.47 7.47
N GLY A 322 -3.20 -17.90 6.68
CA GLY A 322 -3.10 -18.12 5.24
C GLY A 322 -2.95 -16.84 4.43
N PRO A 323 -2.60 -16.93 3.13
CA PRO A 323 -2.40 -15.76 2.28
C PRO A 323 -3.69 -14.99 1.96
N ILE A 324 -4.85 -15.60 2.11
CA ILE A 324 -6.16 -14.95 1.88
C ILE A 324 -6.69 -14.35 3.16
N LEU A 325 -7.06 -13.07 3.09
CA LEU A 325 -7.77 -12.36 4.14
C LEU A 325 -9.06 -11.78 3.57
N ARG A 326 -10.20 -12.30 4.03
CA ARG A 326 -11.51 -11.83 3.58
C ARG A 326 -11.98 -10.66 4.42
N LEU A 327 -12.39 -9.59 3.76
CA LEU A 327 -13.06 -8.47 4.41
C LEU A 327 -14.58 -8.60 4.25
N ALA A 328 -15.25 -8.95 5.32
CA ALA A 328 -16.71 -8.92 5.37
C ALA A 328 -17.24 -7.48 5.15
N ASN A 329 -18.45 -7.35 4.66
CA ASN A 329 -19.14 -6.06 4.66
C ASN A 329 -19.39 -5.59 6.11
N LEU A 330 -19.51 -4.28 6.30
CA LEU A 330 -19.88 -3.74 7.60
C LEU A 330 -21.28 -4.22 7.98
N THR A 331 -21.46 -4.60 9.25
CA THR A 331 -22.78 -4.88 9.81
C THR A 331 -23.54 -3.56 10.07
N PRO A 332 -24.86 -3.58 10.30
CA PRO A 332 -25.59 -2.39 10.72
C PRO A 332 -25.00 -1.77 11.99
N GLU A 333 -24.55 -2.60 12.94
CA GLU A 333 -23.92 -2.16 14.20
C GLU A 333 -22.57 -1.48 13.92
N ASP A 334 -21.75 -2.05 13.03
CA ASP A 334 -20.49 -1.44 12.60
C ASP A 334 -20.74 -0.09 11.93
N LEU A 335 -21.80 0.00 11.11
CA LEU A 335 -22.15 1.25 10.43
C LEU A 335 -22.61 2.31 11.44
N PHE A 336 -23.40 1.95 12.45
CA PHE A 336 -23.79 2.85 13.54
C PHE A 336 -22.56 3.41 14.25
N VAL A 337 -21.64 2.54 14.65
CA VAL A 337 -20.38 2.94 15.30
C VAL A 337 -19.55 3.85 14.38
N LEU A 338 -19.50 3.56 13.07
CA LEU A 338 -18.79 4.38 12.09
C LEU A 338 -19.40 5.79 11.99
N LEU A 339 -20.72 5.90 11.90
CA LEU A 339 -21.40 7.21 11.85
C LEU A 339 -21.17 8.00 13.13
N GLY A 340 -21.22 7.36 14.30
CA GLY A 340 -20.87 7.98 15.58
C GLY A 340 -19.43 8.51 15.60
N LYS A 341 -18.47 7.73 15.08
CA LYS A 341 -17.08 8.19 14.95
C LYS A 341 -16.92 9.36 13.96
N ILE A 342 -17.65 9.35 12.85
CA ILE A 342 -17.64 10.47 11.88
C ILE A 342 -18.23 11.73 12.53
N ARG A 343 -19.32 11.62 13.30
CA ARG A 343 -19.89 12.71 14.09
C ARG A 343 -18.84 13.29 15.05
N ASN A 344 -18.17 12.43 15.82
CA ASN A 344 -17.11 12.84 16.74
C ASN A 344 -15.95 13.54 16.01
N VAL A 345 -15.52 13.03 14.83
CA VAL A 345 -14.52 13.71 13.97
C VAL A 345 -15.04 15.09 13.56
N TYR A 346 -16.31 15.19 13.18
CA TYR A 346 -16.94 16.44 12.78
C TYR A 346 -16.93 17.48 13.92
N ALA A 347 -17.18 17.03 15.14
CA ALA A 347 -17.11 17.80 16.38
C ALA A 347 -15.65 18.00 16.90
N SER A 348 -14.62 17.63 16.16
CA SER A 348 -13.21 17.73 16.57
C SER A 348 -12.85 16.96 17.85
N GLY A 349 -13.62 15.95 18.21
CA GLY A 349 -13.46 15.15 19.42
C GLY A 349 -14.11 15.77 20.66
N ASP A 350 -14.90 16.83 20.52
CA ASP A 350 -15.65 17.48 21.61
C ASP A 350 -17.12 17.02 21.59
N PRO A 351 -17.57 16.19 22.56
CA PRO A 351 -18.96 15.73 22.60
C PRO A 351 -19.98 16.87 22.79
N ALA A 352 -19.58 18.01 23.37
CA ALA A 352 -20.44 19.16 23.49
C ALA A 352 -20.76 19.87 22.16
N ALA A 353 -19.92 19.61 21.15
CA ALA A 353 -20.09 20.12 19.79
C ALA A 353 -20.77 19.11 18.85
N ASP A 354 -21.28 17.97 19.37
CA ASP A 354 -22.02 16.99 18.57
C ASP A 354 -23.31 17.60 18.03
N LEU A 355 -23.51 17.57 16.72
CA LEU A 355 -24.66 18.14 16.04
C LEU A 355 -25.93 17.27 16.13
N LEU A 356 -25.78 16.00 16.48
CA LEU A 356 -26.85 15.00 16.48
C LEU A 356 -26.71 14.04 17.68
N PRO A 357 -27.80 13.72 18.40
CA PRO A 357 -27.80 12.66 19.41
C PRO A 357 -27.80 11.26 18.78
N ASP A 358 -27.62 10.23 19.60
CA ASP A 358 -27.55 8.82 19.12
C ASP A 358 -28.89 8.34 18.53
N GLU A 359 -30.01 8.83 19.03
CA GLU A 359 -31.34 8.54 18.50
C GLU A 359 -31.50 9.02 17.06
N ALA A 360 -30.91 10.17 16.71
CA ALA A 360 -30.92 10.71 15.35
C ALA A 360 -30.07 9.90 14.41
N LEU A 361 -28.94 9.26 14.87
CA LEU A 361 -28.19 8.31 14.06
C LEU A 361 -29.04 7.10 13.70
N THR A 362 -29.79 6.56 14.64
CA THR A 362 -30.68 5.41 14.41
C THR A 362 -31.80 5.80 13.42
N ALA A 363 -32.39 6.98 13.57
CA ALA A 363 -33.41 7.50 12.65
C ALA A 363 -32.85 7.69 11.22
N PHE A 364 -31.65 8.24 11.11
CA PHE A 364 -30.95 8.40 9.83
C PHE A 364 -30.72 7.04 9.15
N MET A 365 -30.22 6.04 9.87
CA MET A 365 -29.99 4.69 9.35
C MET A 365 -31.29 4.03 8.90
N THR A 366 -32.37 4.17 9.68
CA THR A 366 -33.70 3.65 9.36
C THR A 366 -34.23 4.30 8.07
N HIS A 367 -34.13 5.62 7.96
CA HIS A 367 -34.55 6.37 6.77
C HIS A 367 -33.80 5.89 5.52
N CYS A 368 -32.49 5.74 5.62
CA CYS A 368 -31.67 5.29 4.49
C CYS A 368 -31.97 3.84 4.09
N SER A 369 -32.19 2.95 5.05
CA SER A 369 -32.54 1.55 4.78
C SER A 369 -33.88 1.41 4.06
N GLN A 370 -34.87 2.24 4.41
CA GLN A 370 -36.19 2.27 3.77
C GLN A 370 -36.13 2.76 2.31
N ARG A 371 -35.25 3.71 1.99
CA ARG A 371 -35.12 4.28 0.63
C ARG A 371 -34.31 3.41 -0.33
N ILE A 372 -33.31 2.68 0.14
CA ILE A 372 -32.32 1.99 -0.69
C ILE A 372 -32.43 0.45 -0.53
N GLY A 373 -33.16 -0.04 0.50
CA GLY A 373 -33.29 -1.45 0.82
C GLY A 373 -31.95 -2.06 1.29
N GLU A 374 -31.80 -3.39 1.12
CA GLU A 374 -30.57 -4.11 1.53
C GLU A 374 -29.28 -3.59 0.84
N ALA A 375 -29.38 -2.96 -0.34
CA ALA A 375 -28.25 -2.37 -1.04
C ALA A 375 -27.57 -1.24 -0.25
N TYR A 376 -28.29 -0.62 0.70
CA TYR A 376 -27.76 0.42 1.59
C TYR A 376 -26.58 -0.08 2.44
N PHE A 377 -26.69 -1.26 3.02
CA PHE A 377 -25.63 -1.84 3.86
C PHE A 377 -24.47 -2.40 3.04
N ARG A 378 -24.66 -2.67 1.76
CA ARG A 378 -23.62 -3.19 0.88
C ARG A 378 -22.63 -2.13 0.39
N THR A 379 -23.01 -0.84 0.45
CA THR A 379 -22.16 0.25 -0.08
C THR A 379 -22.03 1.39 0.93
N PRO A 380 -21.25 1.24 1.99
CA PRO A 380 -21.08 2.25 3.05
C PRO A 380 -20.74 3.65 2.54
N ARG A 381 -20.09 3.76 1.38
CA ARG A 381 -19.69 5.03 0.77
C ARG A 381 -20.86 6.01 0.63
N ASN A 382 -21.98 5.55 0.06
CA ASN A 382 -23.13 6.44 -0.18
C ASN A 382 -23.76 6.92 1.14
N THR A 383 -23.84 6.03 2.12
CA THR A 383 -24.33 6.33 3.46
C THR A 383 -23.44 7.36 4.15
N ILE A 384 -22.14 7.15 4.13
CA ILE A 384 -21.15 8.07 4.72
C ILE A 384 -21.25 9.44 4.06
N THR A 385 -21.29 9.51 2.73
CA THR A 385 -21.40 10.77 2.00
C THR A 385 -22.71 11.50 2.34
N ALA A 386 -23.83 10.77 2.39
CA ALA A 386 -25.13 11.34 2.78
C ALA A 386 -25.09 11.88 4.22
N PHE A 387 -24.47 11.14 5.14
CA PHE A 387 -24.35 11.54 6.53
C PHE A 387 -23.49 12.80 6.71
N VAL A 388 -22.32 12.86 6.06
CA VAL A 388 -21.45 14.04 6.10
C VAL A 388 -22.13 15.27 5.50
N ASN A 389 -22.93 15.09 4.45
CA ASN A 389 -23.73 16.18 3.89
C ASN A 389 -24.84 16.64 4.85
N LEU A 390 -25.48 15.72 5.58
CA LEU A 390 -26.45 16.07 6.62
C LEU A 390 -25.78 16.91 7.72
N LEU A 391 -24.63 16.47 8.24
CA LEU A 391 -23.89 17.23 9.26
C LEU A 391 -23.55 18.65 8.78
N ALA A 392 -23.15 18.80 7.51
CA ALA A 392 -22.83 20.10 6.94
C ALA A 392 -24.06 21.03 6.84
N VAL A 393 -25.25 20.47 6.58
CA VAL A 393 -26.50 21.25 6.59
C VAL A 393 -26.86 21.69 8.01
N LEU A 394 -26.74 20.80 8.98
CA LEU A 394 -27.06 21.13 10.39
C LEU A 394 -26.09 22.18 10.97
N GLU A 395 -24.78 22.08 10.67
CA GLU A 395 -23.79 23.08 11.09
C GLU A 395 -24.14 24.49 10.58
N GLN A 396 -24.68 24.59 9.35
CA GLN A 396 -25.07 25.87 8.76
C GLN A 396 -26.47 26.36 9.17
N ASN A 397 -27.28 25.50 9.79
CA ASN A 397 -28.66 25.79 10.18
C ASN A 397 -28.90 25.35 11.63
N PRO A 398 -28.29 26.00 12.63
CA PRO A 398 -28.33 25.54 14.03
C PRO A 398 -29.74 25.69 14.68
N THR A 399 -30.68 26.34 14.01
CA THR A 399 -32.08 26.48 14.49
C THR A 399 -32.98 25.35 13.99
N VAL A 400 -32.53 24.48 13.16
CA VAL A 400 -33.26 23.29 12.68
C VAL A 400 -32.91 22.13 13.58
N SER A 401 -33.75 21.87 14.57
CA SER A 401 -33.64 20.71 15.48
C SER A 401 -34.45 19.50 14.94
#